data_e0577b5711812b5f3842176c339d67b6
#
_entry.id   e0577b5711812b5f3842176c339d67b6
#
_cell.length_a   1.000
_cell.length_b   1.000
_cell.length_c   1.000
_cell.angle_alpha   90.00
_cell.angle_beta   90.00
_cell.angle_gamma   90.00
#
_symmetry.space_group_name_H-M   'P 1'
#
loop_
_entity.id
_entity.type
_entity.pdbx_description
1 polymer ?
#
loop_
_entity_poly.entity_id
_entity_poly.type
_entity_poly.pdbx_seq_one_letter_code
_entity_poly.pdbx_strand_id
1 'polypeptide(L)'
;MIKVKTTALFILVCLANYTSYGKTALKVLPKHINCENPFNVAKKNQQIEFGTSLIVRVINSTDAVASWQIENDLGIMKSGNGNSTEAFLYSKPGNYKIIFNVAASGDHTAHSDTAFVKVLPVKMVIHTEKAKLSATPMVNQTMNGMTLVMPIEIISYKGETAEFGPSSTNSTGIEGVTASFSKTVTLKPGMHELQFDLSGTPNAAGPIQLGFFNYLGEGFFYNFLISTTK
;
A
#
# COMPACT_ATOMS: atom_id res chain seq x y z
N MET A 1 -11.58 30.98 34.67
CA MET A 1 -12.40 30.76 33.42
C MET A 1 -11.45 30.26 32.35
N ILE A 2 -11.34 28.95 32.21
CA ILE A 2 -10.34 28.29 31.35
C ILE A 2 -11.05 27.90 30.08
N LYS A 3 -10.53 28.37 28.95
CA LYS A 3 -11.03 28.07 27.61
C LYS A 3 -10.63 26.65 27.19
N VAL A 4 -11.52 25.70 27.28
CA VAL A 4 -11.41 24.38 26.66
C VAL A 4 -12.41 24.34 25.52
N LYS A 5 -12.06 24.80 24.34
CA LYS A 5 -12.95 24.76 23.16
C LYS A 5 -12.29 24.50 21.81
N THR A 6 -11.03 24.14 21.77
CA THR A 6 -10.36 24.02 20.44
C THR A 6 -10.04 22.57 20.01
N THR A 7 -10.05 21.61 20.93
CA THR A 7 -9.66 20.22 20.64
C THR A 7 -10.81 19.34 20.11
N ALA A 8 -12.07 19.71 20.41
CA ALA A 8 -13.23 18.92 19.98
C ALA A 8 -13.60 19.12 18.50
N LEU A 9 -13.19 20.24 17.89
CA LEU A 9 -13.54 20.56 16.51
C LEU A 9 -12.71 19.77 15.48
N PHE A 10 -11.47 19.44 15.80
CA PHE A 10 -10.59 18.69 14.88
C PHE A 10 -10.97 17.21 14.77
N ILE A 11 -11.43 16.61 15.88
CA ILE A 11 -11.90 15.21 15.87
C ILE A 11 -13.22 15.07 15.12
N LEU A 12 -14.08 16.08 15.17
CA LEU A 12 -15.37 16.06 14.48
C LEU A 12 -15.23 16.20 12.95
N VAL A 13 -14.23 16.94 12.48
CA VAL A 13 -13.93 17.10 11.04
C VAL A 13 -13.36 15.81 10.44
N CYS A 14 -12.53 15.07 11.16
CA CYS A 14 -12.02 13.77 10.70
C CYS A 14 -13.11 12.69 10.67
N LEU A 15 -14.03 12.69 11.65
CA LEU A 15 -15.16 11.76 11.67
C LEU A 15 -16.23 12.11 10.61
N ALA A 16 -16.44 13.38 10.30
CA ALA A 16 -17.38 13.79 9.25
C ALA A 16 -16.91 13.37 7.85
N ASN A 17 -15.59 13.33 7.61
CA ASN A 17 -15.05 12.83 6.36
C ASN A 17 -15.07 11.29 6.23
N TYR A 18 -15.09 10.57 7.35
CA TYR A 18 -15.18 9.09 7.34
C TYR A 18 -16.62 8.59 7.13
N THR A 19 -17.64 9.35 7.57
CA THR A 19 -19.05 8.98 7.38
C THR A 19 -19.59 9.36 5.99
N SER A 20 -18.88 10.19 5.23
CA SER A 20 -19.26 10.58 3.86
C SER A 20 -18.96 9.51 2.80
N TYR A 21 -18.11 8.52 3.09
CA TYR A 21 -17.80 7.42 2.15
C TYR A 21 -18.83 6.28 2.14
N GLY A 22 -19.83 6.31 3.02
CA GLY A 22 -20.82 5.24 3.19
C GLY A 22 -22.21 5.51 2.64
N LYS A 23 -22.49 6.69 2.06
CA LYS A 23 -23.81 7.04 1.50
C LYS A 23 -23.69 7.76 0.16
N THR A 24 -23.07 7.13 -0.82
CA THR A 24 -23.45 7.43 -2.20
C THR A 24 -24.80 6.77 -2.41
N ALA A 25 -25.85 7.55 -2.29
CA ALA A 25 -27.17 7.15 -2.72
C ALA A 25 -27.04 6.52 -4.11
N LEU A 26 -27.61 5.33 -4.29
CA LEU A 26 -27.86 4.77 -5.61
C LEU A 26 -28.59 5.83 -6.42
N LYS A 27 -27.85 6.62 -7.19
CA LYS A 27 -28.43 7.47 -8.21
C LYS A 27 -28.95 6.49 -9.25
N VAL A 28 -30.25 6.32 -9.30
CA VAL A 28 -30.91 5.63 -10.41
C VAL A 28 -30.48 6.38 -11.68
N LEU A 29 -29.51 5.83 -12.39
CA LEU A 29 -29.06 6.41 -13.64
C LEU A 29 -30.18 6.28 -14.66
N PRO A 30 -30.41 7.30 -15.49
CA PRO A 30 -31.44 7.26 -16.51
C PRO A 30 -31.15 6.10 -17.50
N LYS A 31 -32.21 5.50 -18.01
CA LYS A 31 -32.25 4.30 -18.84
C LYS A 31 -31.56 4.41 -20.23
N HIS A 32 -30.91 5.54 -20.50
CA HIS A 32 -30.05 5.78 -21.65
C HIS A 32 -28.61 5.96 -21.16
N ILE A 33 -27.92 4.83 -20.99
CA ILE A 33 -26.47 4.85 -20.81
C ILE A 33 -25.87 4.93 -22.21
N ASN A 34 -25.23 6.05 -22.49
CA ASN A 34 -24.38 6.20 -23.65
C ASN A 34 -23.33 5.07 -23.63
N CYS A 35 -23.33 4.20 -24.62
CA CYS A 35 -22.43 3.04 -24.75
C CYS A 35 -20.95 3.41 -24.94
N GLU A 36 -20.55 4.67 -24.75
CA GLU A 36 -19.20 5.13 -25.05
C GLU A 36 -18.14 4.69 -24.03
N ASN A 37 -18.50 4.26 -22.82
CA ASN A 37 -17.56 3.58 -21.89
C ASN A 37 -18.26 2.94 -20.67
N PRO A 38 -19.06 1.91 -20.81
CA PRO A 38 -19.85 1.34 -19.70
C PRO A 38 -19.04 0.38 -18.80
N PHE A 39 -17.78 0.10 -19.11
CA PHE A 39 -17.06 -1.01 -18.55
C PHE A 39 -15.58 -0.64 -18.28
N ASN A 40 -15.20 -0.53 -17.01
CA ASN A 40 -13.84 -0.20 -16.61
C ASN A 40 -13.32 -1.14 -15.54
N VAL A 41 -12.11 -1.64 -15.71
CA VAL A 41 -11.40 -2.35 -14.65
C VAL A 41 -10.93 -1.37 -13.58
N ALA A 42 -11.18 -1.67 -12.31
CA ALA A 42 -10.95 -0.79 -11.18
C ALA A 42 -9.50 -0.28 -11.06
N LYS A 43 -8.53 -1.11 -11.43
CA LYS A 43 -7.11 -0.75 -11.46
C LYS A 43 -6.47 -1.38 -12.69
N LYS A 44 -6.19 -0.57 -13.70
CA LYS A 44 -5.66 -1.07 -14.98
C LYS A 44 -4.21 -1.56 -14.90
N ASN A 45 -3.40 -0.97 -14.05
CA ASN A 45 -1.99 -1.35 -13.88
C ASN A 45 -1.69 -1.53 -12.39
N GLN A 46 -1.19 -2.70 -12.03
CA GLN A 46 -0.82 -3.03 -10.67
C GLN A 46 0.56 -3.68 -10.63
N GLN A 47 1.30 -3.40 -9.57
CA GLN A 47 2.50 -4.17 -9.23
C GLN A 47 2.23 -4.89 -7.91
N ILE A 48 2.58 -6.15 -7.83
CA ILE A 48 2.45 -7.00 -6.64
C ILE A 48 3.69 -7.88 -6.48
N GLU A 49 3.91 -8.37 -5.29
CA GLU A 49 4.95 -9.37 -5.02
C GLU A 49 4.46 -10.77 -5.39
N PHE A 50 5.36 -11.67 -5.76
CA PHE A 50 5.01 -13.07 -5.95
C PHE A 50 4.47 -13.68 -4.65
N GLY A 51 3.56 -14.64 -4.78
CA GLY A 51 2.84 -15.21 -3.65
C GLY A 51 1.65 -14.37 -3.16
N THR A 52 1.36 -13.24 -3.81
CA THR A 52 0.17 -12.43 -3.53
C THR A 52 -1.06 -13.00 -4.22
N SER A 53 -2.19 -13.00 -3.51
CA SER A 53 -3.50 -13.33 -4.06
C SER A 53 -4.26 -12.04 -4.39
N LEU A 54 -4.83 -11.95 -5.58
CA LEU A 54 -5.53 -10.76 -6.04
C LEU A 54 -6.90 -11.12 -6.63
N ILE A 55 -7.89 -10.27 -6.36
CA ILE A 55 -9.19 -10.25 -7.02
C ILE A 55 -9.28 -8.96 -7.83
N VAL A 56 -9.52 -9.07 -9.13
CA VAL A 56 -9.73 -7.91 -10.01
C VAL A 56 -11.22 -7.78 -10.31
N ARG A 57 -11.72 -6.56 -10.27
CA ARG A 57 -13.15 -6.26 -10.45
C ARG A 57 -13.34 -5.22 -11.52
N VAL A 58 -14.46 -5.35 -12.21
CA VAL A 58 -14.99 -4.32 -13.10
C VAL A 58 -15.88 -3.38 -12.29
N ILE A 59 -15.72 -2.09 -12.51
CA ILE A 59 -16.61 -1.06 -11.97
C ILE A 59 -17.58 -0.60 -13.07
N ASN A 60 -18.79 -0.21 -12.66
CA ASN A 60 -19.87 0.27 -13.54
C ASN A 60 -20.39 -0.76 -14.55
N SER A 61 -20.37 -2.05 -14.23
CA SER A 61 -21.07 -3.03 -15.06
C SER A 61 -22.58 -2.95 -14.77
N THR A 62 -23.34 -2.61 -15.75
CA THR A 62 -24.77 -2.90 -15.79
C THR A 62 -24.97 -4.34 -16.26
N ASP A 63 -26.00 -5.01 -15.84
CA ASP A 63 -26.52 -6.36 -16.06
C ASP A 63 -25.93 -7.28 -17.18
N ALA A 64 -24.78 -6.94 -17.72
CA ALA A 64 -24.12 -7.72 -18.77
C ALA A 64 -23.38 -8.91 -18.16
N VAL A 65 -23.60 -10.08 -18.71
CA VAL A 65 -22.82 -11.29 -18.38
C VAL A 65 -21.40 -11.08 -18.91
N ALA A 66 -20.48 -10.84 -18.00
CA ALA A 66 -19.05 -10.77 -18.32
C ALA A 66 -18.40 -12.13 -18.16
N SER A 67 -17.45 -12.43 -19.02
CA SER A 67 -16.47 -13.49 -18.79
C SER A 67 -15.10 -12.85 -18.57
N TRP A 68 -14.22 -13.56 -17.88
CA TRP A 68 -12.86 -13.09 -17.67
C TRP A 68 -11.85 -14.22 -17.89
N GLN A 69 -10.64 -13.82 -18.25
CA GLN A 69 -9.49 -14.73 -18.30
C GLN A 69 -8.25 -14.04 -17.75
N ILE A 70 -7.41 -14.80 -17.05
CA ILE A 70 -6.08 -14.43 -16.60
C ILE A 70 -5.08 -15.15 -17.48
N GLU A 71 -4.20 -14.42 -18.13
CA GLU A 71 -3.17 -14.96 -19.00
C GLU A 71 -1.79 -14.38 -18.71
N ASN A 72 -0.77 -15.10 -19.08
CA ASN A 72 0.62 -14.64 -19.10
C ASN A 72 1.27 -15.07 -20.43
N ASP A 73 2.59 -14.92 -20.55
CA ASP A 73 3.34 -15.27 -21.77
C ASP A 73 3.25 -16.77 -22.15
N LEU A 74 2.78 -17.63 -21.24
CA LEU A 74 2.58 -19.07 -21.48
C LEU A 74 1.14 -19.43 -21.89
N GLY A 75 0.22 -18.45 -21.90
CA GLY A 75 -1.18 -18.62 -22.23
C GLY A 75 -2.15 -18.40 -21.07
N ILE A 76 -3.37 -18.93 -21.24
CA ILE A 76 -4.46 -18.75 -20.25
C ILE A 76 -4.17 -19.60 -19.01
N MET A 77 -4.11 -18.94 -17.86
CA MET A 77 -3.88 -19.55 -16.55
C MET A 77 -5.19 -19.91 -15.83
N LYS A 78 -6.20 -19.05 -15.98
CA LYS A 78 -7.53 -19.24 -15.38
C LYS A 78 -8.57 -18.42 -16.13
N SER A 79 -9.82 -18.89 -16.13
CA SER A 79 -10.97 -18.17 -16.69
C SER A 79 -12.21 -18.41 -15.84
N GLY A 80 -13.21 -17.55 -16.01
CA GLY A 80 -14.49 -17.65 -15.32
C GLY A 80 -15.51 -16.65 -15.87
N ASN A 81 -16.64 -16.55 -15.20
CA ASN A 81 -17.72 -15.64 -15.55
C ASN A 81 -18.00 -14.66 -14.41
N GLY A 82 -18.58 -13.51 -14.76
CA GLY A 82 -18.96 -12.46 -13.84
C GLY A 82 -18.03 -11.24 -13.87
N ASN A 83 -18.37 -10.25 -13.05
CA ASN A 83 -17.71 -8.93 -13.02
C ASN A 83 -16.49 -8.88 -12.07
N SER A 84 -16.08 -10.03 -11.54
CA SER A 84 -14.96 -10.16 -10.63
C SER A 84 -14.26 -11.48 -10.90
N THR A 85 -12.92 -11.46 -10.92
CA THR A 85 -12.18 -12.70 -10.88
C THR A 85 -12.38 -13.39 -9.53
N GLU A 86 -12.19 -14.69 -9.48
CA GLU A 86 -11.87 -15.33 -8.19
C GLU A 86 -10.50 -14.91 -7.71
N ALA A 87 -10.20 -15.18 -6.43
CA ALA A 87 -8.85 -15.01 -5.91
C ALA A 87 -7.88 -15.88 -6.72
N PHE A 88 -6.87 -15.24 -7.31
CA PHE A 88 -5.82 -15.92 -8.06
C PHE A 88 -4.47 -15.67 -7.40
N LEU A 89 -3.76 -16.77 -7.07
CA LEU A 89 -2.44 -16.72 -6.45
C LEU A 89 -1.38 -16.54 -7.54
N TYR A 90 -0.73 -15.39 -7.57
CA TYR A 90 0.38 -15.07 -8.47
C TYR A 90 1.70 -15.65 -7.93
N SER A 91 1.88 -16.95 -8.05
CA SER A 91 3.03 -17.67 -7.48
C SER A 91 4.34 -17.47 -8.23
N LYS A 92 4.29 -16.98 -9.48
CA LYS A 92 5.47 -16.77 -10.33
C LYS A 92 5.58 -15.31 -10.74
N PRO A 93 6.80 -14.73 -10.73
CA PRO A 93 7.06 -13.42 -11.32
C PRO A 93 6.74 -13.38 -12.81
N GLY A 94 6.39 -12.20 -13.31
CA GLY A 94 6.11 -11.98 -14.72
C GLY A 94 4.99 -10.97 -14.94
N ASN A 95 4.60 -10.83 -16.20
CA ASN A 95 3.50 -9.96 -16.60
C ASN A 95 2.25 -10.81 -16.85
N TYR A 96 1.16 -10.36 -16.26
CA TYR A 96 -0.14 -11.01 -16.42
C TYR A 96 -1.13 -9.98 -16.98
N LYS A 97 -2.06 -10.48 -17.79
CA LYS A 97 -3.22 -9.72 -18.28
C LYS A 97 -4.48 -10.35 -17.73
N ILE A 98 -5.40 -9.52 -17.28
CA ILE A 98 -6.74 -9.93 -16.91
C ILE A 98 -7.68 -9.27 -17.89
N ILE A 99 -8.28 -10.07 -18.75
CA ILE A 99 -9.17 -9.63 -19.81
C ILE A 99 -10.60 -9.92 -19.39
N PHE A 100 -11.43 -8.91 -19.37
CA PHE A 100 -12.87 -9.03 -19.19
C PHE A 100 -13.56 -8.82 -20.53
N ASN A 101 -14.46 -9.72 -20.88
CA ASN A 101 -15.24 -9.66 -22.11
C ASN A 101 -16.71 -9.55 -21.78
N VAL A 102 -17.38 -8.62 -22.41
CA VAL A 102 -18.84 -8.48 -22.35
C VAL A 102 -19.39 -8.87 -23.71
N ALA A 103 -20.31 -9.82 -23.72
CA ALA A 103 -20.99 -10.24 -24.95
C ALA A 103 -21.97 -9.16 -25.42
N ALA A 104 -22.23 -9.11 -26.71
CA ALA A 104 -23.29 -8.29 -27.28
C ALA A 104 -24.66 -8.74 -26.74
N SER A 105 -25.49 -7.78 -26.32
CA SER A 105 -26.83 -8.03 -25.81
C SER A 105 -27.75 -6.84 -26.10
N GLY A 106 -28.85 -7.09 -26.79
CA GLY A 106 -29.76 -6.02 -27.23
C GLY A 106 -29.02 -4.98 -28.09
N ASP A 107 -29.08 -3.71 -27.65
CA ASP A 107 -28.42 -2.59 -28.36
C ASP A 107 -26.96 -2.41 -27.98
N HIS A 108 -26.39 -3.29 -27.13
CA HIS A 108 -25.01 -3.21 -26.68
C HIS A 108 -24.09 -4.05 -27.58
N THR A 109 -23.03 -3.43 -28.07
CA THR A 109 -21.97 -4.13 -28.81
C THR A 109 -21.05 -4.87 -27.85
N ALA A 110 -20.50 -6.01 -28.31
CA ALA A 110 -19.45 -6.72 -27.56
C ALA A 110 -18.22 -5.81 -27.37
N HIS A 111 -17.64 -5.85 -26.20
CA HIS A 111 -16.43 -5.10 -25.89
C HIS A 111 -15.58 -5.81 -24.83
N SER A 112 -14.32 -5.40 -24.69
CA SER A 112 -13.43 -5.93 -23.67
C SER A 112 -12.62 -4.82 -22.99
N ASP A 113 -12.22 -5.06 -21.75
CA ASP A 113 -11.24 -4.21 -21.04
C ASP A 113 -10.19 -5.09 -20.37
N THR A 114 -8.98 -4.54 -20.19
CA THR A 114 -7.82 -5.29 -19.72
C THR A 114 -7.15 -4.59 -18.56
N ALA A 115 -6.85 -5.36 -17.52
CA ALA A 115 -5.91 -4.97 -16.45
C ALA A 115 -4.58 -5.70 -16.65
N PHE A 116 -3.50 -5.02 -16.28
CA PHE A 116 -2.16 -5.57 -16.30
C PHE A 116 -1.65 -5.71 -14.85
N VAL A 117 -1.09 -6.87 -14.53
CA VAL A 117 -0.48 -7.15 -13.24
C VAL A 117 0.97 -7.56 -13.47
N LYS A 118 1.89 -6.73 -12.99
CA LYS A 118 3.31 -7.06 -12.95
C LYS A 118 3.63 -7.70 -11.61
N VAL A 119 4.00 -8.96 -11.62
CA VAL A 119 4.43 -9.72 -10.44
C VAL A 119 5.93 -9.62 -10.30
N LEU A 120 6.38 -9.03 -9.20
CA LEU A 120 7.79 -8.79 -8.93
C LEU A 120 8.47 -10.07 -8.41
N PRO A 121 9.75 -10.28 -8.76
CA PRO A 121 10.50 -11.47 -8.36
C PRO A 121 11.03 -11.40 -6.93
N VAL A 122 10.89 -10.28 -6.26
CA VAL A 122 11.39 -10.05 -4.91
C VAL A 122 10.25 -9.56 -4.02
N LYS A 123 10.25 -10.04 -2.78
CA LYS A 123 9.40 -9.57 -1.69
C LYS A 123 10.27 -9.00 -0.58
N MET A 124 9.88 -7.84 -0.05
CA MET A 124 10.57 -7.17 1.05
C MET A 124 9.67 -7.14 2.28
N VAL A 125 10.12 -7.77 3.36
CA VAL A 125 9.45 -7.78 4.65
C VAL A 125 10.24 -6.92 5.63
N ILE A 126 9.62 -5.87 6.18
CA ILE A 126 10.22 -4.99 7.18
C ILE A 126 9.75 -5.44 8.56
N HIS A 127 10.67 -5.86 9.42
CA HIS A 127 10.39 -6.39 10.75
C HIS A 127 10.42 -5.28 11.80
N THR A 128 9.41 -4.42 11.82
CA THR A 128 9.35 -3.29 12.77
C THR A 128 9.29 -3.75 14.23
N GLU A 129 8.75 -4.93 14.49
CA GLU A 129 8.69 -5.55 15.83
C GLU A 129 10.07 -5.96 16.39
N LYS A 130 11.07 -6.08 15.53
CA LYS A 130 12.46 -6.41 15.88
C LYS A 130 13.40 -5.19 15.82
N ALA A 131 12.87 -4.03 15.46
CA ALA A 131 13.65 -2.81 15.36
C ALA A 131 14.20 -2.38 16.73
N LYS A 132 15.40 -1.78 16.73
CA LYS A 132 16.10 -1.39 17.96
C LYS A 132 16.66 0.02 17.85
N LEU A 133 16.41 0.81 18.88
CA LEU A 133 17.08 2.09 19.08
C LEU A 133 18.43 1.89 19.77
N SER A 134 19.44 2.67 19.38
CA SER A 134 20.76 2.65 20.04
C SER A 134 20.76 3.22 21.45
N ALA A 135 19.76 4.05 21.78
CA ALA A 135 19.58 4.63 23.11
C ALA A 135 18.09 4.95 23.37
N THR A 136 17.75 5.20 24.63
CA THR A 136 16.40 5.64 25.01
C THR A 136 16.25 7.14 24.69
N PRO A 137 15.30 7.54 23.83
CA PRO A 137 15.08 8.94 23.52
C PRO A 137 14.38 9.67 24.68
N MET A 138 14.78 10.92 24.90
CA MET A 138 14.27 11.76 25.98
C MET A 138 13.74 13.10 25.46
N VAL A 139 12.74 13.64 26.14
CA VAL A 139 12.18 14.96 25.82
C VAL A 139 13.24 16.05 25.93
N ASN A 140 13.22 17.01 25.00
CA ASN A 140 14.16 18.13 24.90
C ASN A 140 15.65 17.72 24.73
N GLN A 141 15.93 16.47 24.44
CA GLN A 141 17.29 16.04 24.08
C GLN A 141 17.39 15.77 22.59
N THR A 142 18.50 16.22 22.01
CA THR A 142 18.75 15.93 20.59
C THR A 142 18.96 14.44 20.36
N MET A 143 18.35 13.91 19.31
CA MET A 143 18.56 12.55 18.85
C MET A 143 19.75 12.39 17.90
N ASN A 144 20.49 13.46 17.62
CA ASN A 144 21.65 13.41 16.73
C ASN A 144 22.68 12.39 17.23
N GLY A 145 23.08 11.46 16.35
CA GLY A 145 23.97 10.35 16.69
C GLY A 145 23.27 9.10 17.24
N MET A 146 21.96 9.18 17.51
CA MET A 146 21.17 7.97 17.75
C MET A 146 20.85 7.27 16.43
N THR A 147 20.69 5.96 16.50
CA THR A 147 20.36 5.14 15.33
C THR A 147 19.17 4.22 15.62
N LEU A 148 18.42 3.93 14.57
CA LEU A 148 17.40 2.92 14.56
C LEU A 148 17.86 1.79 13.64
N VAL A 149 18.08 0.60 14.18
CA VAL A 149 18.39 -0.61 13.40
C VAL A 149 17.08 -1.31 13.05
N MET A 150 16.82 -1.46 11.77
CA MET A 150 15.61 -2.05 11.21
C MET A 150 15.95 -3.35 10.48
N PRO A 151 15.54 -4.52 10.98
CA PRO A 151 15.70 -5.76 10.26
C PRO A 151 14.76 -5.84 9.06
N ILE A 152 15.31 -6.22 7.91
CA ILE A 152 14.59 -6.40 6.65
C ILE A 152 14.93 -7.78 6.09
N GLU A 153 13.91 -8.51 5.66
CA GLU A 153 14.06 -9.78 4.98
C GLU A 153 13.76 -9.62 3.49
N ILE A 154 14.68 -10.07 2.66
CA ILE A 154 14.49 -10.17 1.22
C ILE A 154 14.21 -11.62 0.85
N ILE A 155 13.01 -11.86 0.34
CA ILE A 155 12.59 -13.16 -0.18
C ILE A 155 12.60 -13.05 -1.71
N SER A 156 13.33 -13.93 -2.38
CA SER A 156 13.51 -13.92 -3.82
C SER A 156 12.95 -15.18 -4.46
N TYR A 157 12.43 -15.06 -5.68
CA TYR A 157 11.94 -16.20 -6.44
C TYR A 157 13.07 -17.09 -6.99
N LYS A 158 14.17 -16.48 -7.47
CA LYS A 158 15.31 -17.19 -8.06
C LYS A 158 16.68 -16.58 -7.70
N GLY A 159 16.78 -15.90 -6.56
CA GLY A 159 18.04 -15.28 -6.12
C GLY A 159 18.21 -13.84 -6.57
N GLU A 160 17.16 -13.19 -7.09
CA GLU A 160 17.18 -11.77 -7.44
C GLU A 160 17.43 -10.90 -6.21
N THR A 161 18.04 -9.74 -6.44
CA THR A 161 18.33 -8.75 -5.41
C THR A 161 17.27 -7.64 -5.39
N ALA A 162 17.14 -6.96 -4.27
CA ALA A 162 16.35 -5.74 -4.13
C ALA A 162 17.24 -4.52 -3.92
N GLU A 163 16.81 -3.36 -4.37
CA GLU A 163 17.42 -2.09 -3.99
C GLU A 163 16.61 -1.42 -2.88
N PHE A 164 17.29 -0.80 -1.93
CA PHE A 164 16.68 -0.03 -0.86
C PHE A 164 17.39 1.31 -0.68
N GLY A 165 16.61 2.38 -0.45
CA GLY A 165 17.07 3.73 -0.16
C GLY A 165 17.35 4.59 -1.41
N PRO A 166 17.70 5.85 -1.21
CA PRO A 166 17.63 6.55 0.08
C PRO A 166 16.19 6.72 0.59
N SER A 167 16.03 6.86 1.90
CA SER A 167 14.72 6.98 2.54
C SER A 167 14.79 7.96 3.72
N SER A 168 13.74 8.73 3.93
CA SER A 168 13.59 9.62 5.07
C SER A 168 12.13 9.66 5.50
N THR A 169 11.89 9.64 6.80
CA THR A 169 10.56 9.73 7.38
C THR A 169 10.56 10.63 8.60
N ASN A 170 9.53 11.45 8.71
CA ASN A 170 9.28 12.28 9.88
C ASN A 170 8.33 11.55 10.84
N SER A 171 8.50 11.84 12.11
CA SER A 171 7.65 11.31 13.16
C SER A 171 6.23 11.86 13.08
N THR A 172 5.29 11.02 13.51
CA THR A 172 3.89 11.39 13.78
C THR A 172 3.59 11.17 15.27
N GLY A 173 2.64 11.94 15.80
CA GLY A 173 2.34 12.00 17.23
C GLY A 173 3.14 13.10 17.90
N ILE A 174 4.37 12.84 18.31
CA ILE A 174 5.32 13.85 18.75
C ILE A 174 6.18 14.25 17.57
N GLU A 175 6.17 15.53 17.23
CA GLU A 175 6.92 16.09 16.12
C GLU A 175 8.41 16.32 16.45
N GLY A 176 9.19 16.59 15.42
CA GLY A 176 10.59 17.02 15.55
C GLY A 176 11.61 15.89 15.53
N VAL A 177 11.21 14.68 15.14
CA VAL A 177 12.14 13.56 14.94
C VAL A 177 12.08 13.10 13.48
N THR A 178 13.25 12.88 12.89
CA THR A 178 13.42 12.35 11.55
C THR A 178 14.31 11.12 11.60
N ALA A 179 13.91 10.06 10.90
CA ALA A 179 14.77 8.92 10.60
C ALA A 179 15.19 8.96 9.14
N SER A 180 16.47 8.84 8.86
CA SER A 180 17.01 8.91 7.50
C SER A 180 18.00 7.77 7.21
N PHE A 181 17.91 7.26 5.98
CA PHE A 181 18.85 6.31 5.40
C PHE A 181 19.34 6.90 4.08
N SER A 182 20.56 7.38 4.06
CA SER A 182 21.09 8.23 2.96
C SER A 182 21.69 7.45 1.79
N LYS A 183 21.82 6.13 1.91
CA LYS A 183 22.51 5.29 0.94
C LYS A 183 21.51 4.53 0.09
N THR A 184 21.89 4.18 -1.14
CA THR A 184 21.27 3.09 -1.89
C THR A 184 22.09 1.83 -1.67
N VAL A 185 21.41 0.75 -1.29
CA VAL A 185 22.05 -0.56 -1.06
C VAL A 185 21.35 -1.63 -1.87
N THR A 186 22.13 -2.57 -2.40
CA THR A 186 21.62 -3.76 -3.06
C THR A 186 21.58 -4.90 -2.03
N LEU A 187 20.40 -5.41 -1.75
CA LEU A 187 20.14 -6.46 -0.77
C LEU A 187 19.98 -7.80 -1.48
N LYS A 188 20.77 -8.78 -1.08
CA LYS A 188 20.61 -10.18 -1.52
C LYS A 188 19.46 -10.85 -0.76
N PRO A 189 18.96 -12.03 -1.22
CA PRO A 189 18.02 -12.81 -0.42
C PRO A 189 18.54 -13.11 0.99
N GLY A 190 17.66 -13.01 1.98
CA GLY A 190 17.95 -13.23 3.40
C GLY A 190 17.72 -12.01 4.28
N MET A 191 18.15 -12.12 5.53
CA MET A 191 18.03 -11.09 6.55
C MET A 191 19.13 -10.04 6.43
N HIS A 192 18.75 -8.77 6.55
CA HIS A 192 19.62 -7.60 6.58
C HIS A 192 19.23 -6.68 7.74
N GLU A 193 20.18 -5.93 8.24
CA GLU A 193 19.94 -4.86 9.20
C GLU A 193 20.26 -3.52 8.54
N LEU A 194 19.27 -2.65 8.40
CA LEU A 194 19.46 -1.30 7.91
C LEU A 194 19.49 -0.33 9.09
N GLN A 195 20.51 0.50 9.13
CA GLN A 195 20.71 1.49 10.17
C GLN A 195 20.25 2.86 9.66
N PHE A 196 19.21 3.40 10.27
CA PHE A 196 18.73 4.75 10.05
C PHE A 196 19.34 5.70 11.06
N ASP A 197 19.83 6.84 10.62
CA ASP A 197 20.26 7.92 11.47
C ASP A 197 19.05 8.70 11.97
N LEU A 198 18.97 8.92 13.26
CA LEU A 198 17.95 9.73 13.87
C LEU A 198 18.46 11.16 14.09
N SER A 199 17.58 12.13 13.88
CA SER A 199 17.86 13.54 14.08
C SER A 199 16.66 14.28 14.65
N GLY A 200 16.92 15.47 15.18
CA GLY A 200 15.88 16.33 15.75
C GLY A 200 15.82 16.27 17.26
N THR A 201 14.83 16.96 17.83
CA THR A 201 14.65 17.09 19.28
C THR A 201 13.16 16.99 19.58
N PRO A 202 12.69 15.89 20.20
CA PRO A 202 11.30 15.75 20.57
C PRO A 202 10.94 16.76 21.66
N ASN A 203 9.83 17.45 21.50
CA ASN A 203 9.37 18.53 22.39
C ASN A 203 8.41 18.07 23.50
N ALA A 204 8.01 16.82 23.49
CA ALA A 204 7.10 16.22 24.47
C ALA A 204 7.46 14.76 24.76
N ALA A 205 7.05 14.27 25.93
CA ALA A 205 7.10 12.85 26.26
C ALA A 205 5.84 12.14 25.75
N GLY A 206 5.96 10.87 25.39
CA GLY A 206 4.84 10.05 24.93
C GLY A 206 5.15 9.20 23.71
N PRO A 207 4.13 8.59 23.09
CA PRO A 207 4.30 7.71 21.94
C PRO A 207 4.61 8.51 20.67
N ILE A 208 5.51 7.95 19.89
CA ILE A 208 5.92 8.45 18.57
C ILE A 208 5.91 7.32 17.58
N GLN A 209 5.59 7.62 16.32
CA GLN A 209 5.56 6.65 15.24
C GLN A 209 6.41 7.13 14.07
N LEU A 210 7.21 6.22 13.51
CA LEU A 210 7.92 6.39 12.24
C LEU A 210 7.34 5.44 11.20
N GLY A 211 6.99 5.96 10.03
CA GLY A 211 6.45 5.19 8.91
C GLY A 211 7.51 4.90 7.85
N PHE A 212 7.72 3.64 7.53
CA PHE A 212 8.62 3.18 6.48
C PHE A 212 7.81 2.57 5.35
N PHE A 213 8.31 2.67 4.13
CA PHE A 213 7.61 2.15 2.97
C PHE A 213 8.53 1.23 2.18
N ASN A 214 8.00 0.10 1.73
CA ASN A 214 8.69 -0.71 0.75
C ASN A 214 8.57 -0.10 -0.65
N TYR A 215 9.19 -0.73 -1.63
CA TYR A 215 9.17 -0.27 -3.04
C TYR A 215 7.78 -0.34 -3.71
N LEU A 216 6.79 -0.99 -3.10
CA LEU A 216 5.38 -0.98 -3.53
C LEU A 216 4.57 0.14 -2.87
N GLY A 217 5.17 0.88 -1.93
CA GLY A 217 4.49 1.91 -1.15
C GLY A 217 3.66 1.36 0.01
N GLU A 218 3.85 0.09 0.38
CA GLU A 218 3.22 -0.47 1.58
C GLU A 218 3.91 0.08 2.83
N GLY A 219 3.10 0.58 3.78
CA GLY A 219 3.58 1.22 4.99
C GLY A 219 3.83 0.23 6.13
N PHE A 220 4.97 0.38 6.78
CA PHE A 220 5.37 -0.33 7.98
C PHE A 220 5.65 0.69 9.07
N PHE A 221 5.11 0.50 10.27
CA PHE A 221 5.15 1.49 11.33
C PHE A 221 5.93 0.98 12.53
N TYR A 222 6.94 1.76 12.95
CA TYR A 222 7.68 1.55 14.17
C TYR A 222 7.25 2.55 15.23
N ASN A 223 6.84 2.05 16.41
CA ASN A 223 6.37 2.85 17.50
C ASN A 223 7.36 2.73 18.68
N PHE A 224 7.67 3.87 19.32
CA PHE A 224 8.47 3.91 20.53
C PHE A 224 8.04 5.07 21.43
N LEU A 225 8.58 5.11 22.64
CA LEU A 225 8.25 6.14 23.63
C LEU A 225 9.39 7.15 23.78
N ILE A 226 9.03 8.42 23.80
CA ILE A 226 9.91 9.48 24.29
C ILE A 226 9.70 9.57 25.79
N SER A 227 10.78 9.33 26.54
CA SER A 227 10.77 9.35 28.00
C SER A 227 10.89 10.78 28.54
N THR A 228 10.35 11.02 29.73
CA THR A 228 10.68 12.23 30.50
C THR A 228 12.14 12.21 30.92
N THR A 229 12.76 13.37 30.98
CA THR A 229 14.06 13.49 31.66
C THR A 229 13.96 13.00 33.11
N LYS A 230 14.98 12.28 33.58
CA LYS A 230 15.08 11.86 34.97
C LYS A 230 15.17 13.07 35.89
#